data_7d00aeaa873422d49a2245f41eed7d91
#
_entry.id   7d00aeaa873422d49a2245f41eed7d91
#
_cell.length_a   1.000
_cell.length_b   1.000
_cell.length_c   1.000
_cell.angle_alpha   90.00
_cell.angle_beta   90.00
_cell.angle_gamma   90.00
#
_symmetry.space_group_name_H-M   'P 1'
#
loop_
_entity.id
_entity.type
_entity.pdbx_description
1 polymer ?
#
loop_
_entity_poly.entity_id
_entity_poly.type
_entity_poly.pdbx_seq_one_letter_code
_entity_poly.pdbx_strand_id
1 'polypeptide(L)'
;GTLTDMQHRPYSKDITLKFTATSGISGGDSETVFDAVVDANGRGDYTTVQAAINAAPANLTSPYLIFIAAGTYNECVYIPKTKPFIHLIGENPDRVKIQFALNRVEEQTNSDTWPYSIHNPNSPARLAGYTTDQNCAVLIKATDVYLENISIINLYGALKSRYDGGLGKGGQAEALCSHYDRLAMNNCKLVSFQDTWWTRFQKVNGTYGICRAYVQNSWIEGSTDYIWGSGDVLIENSTFYNTGNGSFITASRSNETDAYGYVMKDCTIDGEAGITAFSFGRQQSTSAKAVFINTALKMDIIEGHWTAGSAAPALFGEYNTVDKNNQVISTGDMTVGSGSSQFTAKVLSADEAAGYTYENIIAREGWNPKQYMQTPGTTMATLEGTTLSWNAIDGAAGYLIFVNGVYLAQTTETSVSVTTAADGVYTVRGVGHYGSISAE
;
A
#
# COMPACT_ATOMS: atom_id res chain seq x y z
N GLY A 1 -7.50 30.24 -9.70
CA GLY A 1 -8.65 29.65 -9.03
C GLY A 1 -9.05 30.53 -7.85
N THR A 2 -10.34 30.70 -7.60
CA THR A 2 -10.86 31.46 -6.45
C THR A 2 -10.85 30.57 -5.21
N LEU A 3 -10.22 31.04 -4.13
CA LEU A 3 -10.29 30.40 -2.83
C LEU A 3 -11.71 30.62 -2.24
N THR A 4 -12.33 29.56 -1.73
CA THR A 4 -13.61 29.61 -1.05
C THR A 4 -13.47 29.06 0.36
N ASP A 5 -14.29 29.56 1.31
CA ASP A 5 -14.40 28.98 2.65
C ASP A 5 -15.13 27.60 2.64
N MET A 6 -15.20 26.93 3.78
CA MET A 6 -15.87 25.61 3.92
C MET A 6 -17.38 25.65 3.60
N GLN A 7 -17.97 26.83 3.38
CA GLN A 7 -19.38 27.02 2.97
C GLN A 7 -19.47 27.46 1.49
N HIS A 8 -18.40 27.31 0.71
CA HIS A 8 -18.31 27.66 -0.71
C HIS A 8 -18.54 29.14 -1.03
N ARG A 9 -18.29 30.04 -0.07
CA ARG A 9 -18.37 31.48 -0.29
C ARG A 9 -17.02 31.99 -0.80
N PRO A 10 -16.98 32.83 -1.84
CA PRO A 10 -15.72 33.44 -2.30
C PRO A 10 -15.19 34.40 -1.21
N TYR A 11 -13.90 34.33 -0.96
CA TYR A 11 -13.25 35.30 -0.09
C TYR A 11 -13.34 36.70 -0.69
N SER A 12 -13.81 37.68 0.09
CA SER A 12 -14.04 39.05 -0.35
C SER A 12 -12.78 39.93 -0.35
N LYS A 13 -11.60 39.37 -0.10
CA LYS A 13 -10.30 40.06 -0.20
C LYS A 13 -9.34 39.23 -1.01
N ASP A 14 -8.63 39.88 -1.93
CA ASP A 14 -7.50 39.30 -2.63
C ASP A 14 -6.41 38.92 -1.62
N ILE A 15 -6.32 37.65 -1.28
CA ILE A 15 -5.20 37.12 -0.51
C ILE A 15 -4.12 36.79 -1.54
N THR A 16 -3.18 37.72 -1.72
CA THR A 16 -1.94 37.43 -2.45
C THR A 16 -1.03 36.64 -1.53
N LEU A 17 -1.11 35.32 -1.61
CA LEU A 17 -0.12 34.45 -1.01
C LEU A 17 1.15 34.56 -1.85
N LYS A 18 2.08 35.39 -1.44
CA LYS A 18 3.45 35.35 -1.96
C LYS A 18 4.14 34.14 -1.35
N PHE A 19 4.12 33.04 -2.07
CA PHE A 19 5.06 31.95 -1.81
C PHE A 19 6.43 32.41 -2.33
N THR A 20 7.27 32.88 -1.46
CA THR A 20 8.69 32.89 -1.74
C THR A 20 9.13 31.46 -1.50
N ALA A 21 9.38 30.69 -2.54
CA ALA A 21 10.17 29.46 -2.43
C ALA A 21 11.60 29.90 -2.06
N THR A 22 11.82 30.18 -0.80
CA THR A 22 13.15 30.17 -0.24
C THR A 22 13.38 28.71 0.15
N SER A 23 14.20 28.00 -0.64
CA SER A 23 14.96 26.90 -0.08
C SER A 23 15.61 27.45 1.19
N GLY A 24 15.13 27.07 2.36
CA GLY A 24 15.61 27.58 3.64
C GLY A 24 17.03 27.10 3.99
N ILE A 25 17.76 26.62 2.98
CA ILE A 25 19.15 26.14 3.08
C ILE A 25 20.00 26.94 2.10
N SER A 26 20.97 27.63 2.64
CA SER A 26 22.06 28.24 1.87
C SER A 26 23.34 27.41 2.08
N GLY A 27 23.68 26.61 1.12
CA GLY A 27 24.90 25.82 1.06
C GLY A 27 25.02 25.20 -0.31
N GLY A 28 26.21 25.16 -0.87
CA GLY A 28 26.46 24.75 -2.25
C GLY A 28 25.78 23.43 -2.65
N ASP A 29 25.92 23.00 -3.88
CA ASP A 29 25.31 21.81 -4.49
C ASP A 29 25.40 20.59 -3.55
N SER A 30 24.45 20.49 -2.59
CA SER A 30 24.37 19.31 -1.71
C SER A 30 23.81 18.16 -2.54
N GLU A 31 24.54 17.06 -2.59
CA GLU A 31 24.02 15.86 -3.20
C GLU A 31 22.68 15.49 -2.57
N THR A 32 21.71 15.12 -3.38
CA THR A 32 20.38 14.72 -2.94
C THR A 32 20.33 13.24 -2.69
N VAL A 33 19.54 12.78 -1.71
CA VAL A 33 19.33 11.36 -1.41
C VAL A 33 18.18 10.80 -2.22
N PHE A 34 17.09 11.57 -2.29
CA PHE A 34 15.95 11.24 -3.13
C PHE A 34 16.11 11.92 -4.48
N ASP A 35 15.81 11.16 -5.55
CA ASP A 35 15.81 11.65 -6.93
C ASP A 35 14.68 12.67 -7.19
N ALA A 36 13.60 12.57 -6.41
CA ALA A 36 12.48 13.51 -6.47
C ALA A 36 11.80 13.64 -5.10
N VAL A 37 11.32 14.84 -4.80
CA VAL A 37 10.52 15.16 -3.62
C VAL A 37 9.14 15.65 -4.04
N VAL A 38 8.10 15.04 -3.48
CA VAL A 38 6.70 15.43 -3.68
C VAL A 38 6.17 16.09 -2.42
N ASP A 39 5.70 17.32 -2.52
CA ASP A 39 4.99 18.04 -1.45
C ASP A 39 3.79 18.77 -2.02
N ALA A 40 2.59 18.41 -1.59
CA ALA A 40 1.34 19.02 -2.04
C ALA A 40 1.28 20.55 -1.82
N ASN A 41 2.12 21.10 -0.92
CA ASN A 41 2.22 22.52 -0.62
C ASN A 41 3.34 23.24 -1.41
N GLY A 42 3.98 22.55 -2.36
CA GLY A 42 4.96 23.14 -3.28
C GLY A 42 6.36 23.38 -2.69
N ARG A 43 6.75 22.66 -1.62
CA ARG A 43 8.11 22.72 -1.04
C ARG A 43 9.06 21.68 -1.63
N GLY A 44 8.53 20.72 -2.42
CA GLY A 44 9.29 19.73 -3.17
C GLY A 44 9.42 20.09 -4.66
N ASP A 45 9.98 19.16 -5.42
CA ASP A 45 10.12 19.27 -6.86
C ASP A 45 8.78 19.18 -7.60
N TYR A 46 7.84 18.42 -7.01
CA TYR A 46 6.52 18.15 -7.57
C TYR A 46 5.44 18.32 -6.51
N THR A 47 4.24 18.70 -6.94
CA THR A 47 3.05 18.79 -6.08
C THR A 47 2.15 17.57 -6.15
N THR A 48 2.41 16.65 -7.09
CA THR A 48 1.67 15.40 -7.28
C THR A 48 2.61 14.21 -7.42
N VAL A 49 2.19 13.05 -6.93
CA VAL A 49 2.96 11.80 -7.04
C VAL A 49 3.10 11.38 -8.51
N GLN A 50 2.03 11.55 -9.30
CA GLN A 50 2.07 11.21 -10.73
C GLN A 50 3.10 12.04 -11.50
N ALA A 51 3.28 13.33 -11.16
CA ALA A 51 4.27 14.18 -11.83
C ALA A 51 5.70 13.70 -11.57
N ALA A 52 6.03 13.29 -10.35
CA ALA A 52 7.33 12.72 -10.01
C ALA A 52 7.59 11.40 -10.74
N ILE A 53 6.59 10.50 -10.79
CA ILE A 53 6.69 9.25 -11.55
C ILE A 53 6.89 9.52 -13.05
N ASN A 54 6.19 10.49 -13.61
CA ASN A 54 6.33 10.84 -15.03
C ASN A 54 7.74 11.36 -15.36
N ALA A 55 8.35 12.10 -14.44
CA ALA A 55 9.69 12.65 -14.59
C ALA A 55 10.80 11.60 -14.46
N ALA A 56 10.57 10.51 -13.71
CA ALA A 56 11.54 9.41 -13.61
C ALA A 56 11.96 8.91 -15.00
N PRO A 57 13.23 8.51 -15.21
CA PRO A 57 13.65 7.90 -16.45
C PRO A 57 12.89 6.61 -16.79
N ALA A 58 12.80 6.27 -18.06
CA ALA A 58 12.23 4.99 -18.49
C ALA A 58 13.26 3.88 -18.43
N ASN A 59 12.79 2.63 -18.23
CA ASN A 59 13.60 1.42 -18.26
C ASN A 59 14.78 1.43 -17.28
N LEU A 60 14.53 1.92 -16.07
CA LEU A 60 15.49 1.91 -14.98
C LEU A 60 15.95 0.48 -14.67
N THR A 61 17.18 0.33 -14.20
CA THR A 61 17.80 -0.91 -13.74
C THR A 61 18.23 -0.86 -12.28
N SER A 62 17.98 0.28 -11.62
CA SER A 62 18.23 0.55 -10.21
C SER A 62 17.13 1.46 -9.66
N PRO A 63 16.93 1.49 -8.34
CA PRO A 63 15.89 2.31 -7.72
C PRO A 63 15.98 3.80 -8.05
N TYR A 64 14.83 4.38 -8.36
CA TYR A 64 14.57 5.81 -8.42
C TYR A 64 13.73 6.17 -7.20
N LEU A 65 14.32 6.93 -6.30
CA LEU A 65 13.77 7.20 -4.97
C LEU A 65 12.91 8.47 -5.00
N ILE A 66 11.63 8.33 -4.68
CA ILE A 66 10.68 9.45 -4.60
C ILE A 66 10.22 9.59 -3.14
N PHE A 67 10.60 10.67 -2.49
CA PHE A 67 10.08 11.03 -1.17
C PHE A 67 8.74 11.74 -1.31
N ILE A 68 7.77 11.37 -0.47
CA ILE A 68 6.43 11.98 -0.43
C ILE A 68 6.21 12.56 0.96
N ALA A 69 6.23 13.87 1.07
CA ALA A 69 5.99 14.61 2.30
C ALA A 69 4.53 14.43 2.78
N ALA A 70 4.31 14.69 4.07
CA ALA A 70 2.97 14.64 4.67
C ALA A 70 1.97 15.48 3.87
N GLY A 71 0.86 14.87 3.46
CA GLY A 71 -0.17 15.50 2.65
C GLY A 71 -1.22 14.51 2.18
N THR A 72 -2.31 15.06 1.64
CA THR A 72 -3.35 14.31 0.97
C THR A 72 -3.30 14.59 -0.53
N TYR A 73 -2.99 13.55 -1.28
CA TYR A 73 -2.83 13.57 -2.74
C TYR A 73 -4.09 12.96 -3.37
N ASN A 74 -4.99 13.85 -3.84
CA ASN A 74 -6.26 13.46 -4.46
C ASN A 74 -6.05 13.19 -5.96
N GLU A 75 -5.47 12.05 -6.26
CA GLU A 75 -5.10 11.68 -7.62
C GLU A 75 -5.14 10.17 -7.83
N CYS A 76 -5.34 9.74 -9.09
CA CYS A 76 -5.06 8.38 -9.51
C CYS A 76 -3.59 8.30 -9.90
N VAL A 77 -2.89 7.31 -9.37
CA VAL A 77 -1.46 7.09 -9.66
C VAL A 77 -1.28 5.88 -10.56
N TYR A 78 -0.52 6.06 -11.63
CA TYR A 78 -0.19 5.02 -12.59
C TYR A 78 1.32 4.86 -12.75
N ILE A 79 1.84 3.67 -12.47
CA ILE A 79 3.24 3.30 -12.73
C ILE A 79 3.26 2.37 -13.94
N PRO A 80 3.60 2.87 -15.15
CA PRO A 80 3.58 2.08 -16.38
C PRO A 80 4.76 1.09 -16.43
N LYS A 81 4.64 0.05 -17.24
CA LYS A 81 5.67 -0.99 -17.41
C LYS A 81 7.05 -0.46 -17.81
N THR A 82 7.10 0.74 -18.36
CA THR A 82 8.35 1.43 -18.74
C THR A 82 9.04 2.12 -17.56
N LYS A 83 8.47 2.08 -16.36
CA LYS A 83 8.99 2.70 -15.15
C LYS A 83 9.23 1.63 -14.05
N PRO A 84 10.07 0.60 -14.29
CA PRO A 84 10.48 -0.30 -13.21
C PRO A 84 11.35 0.42 -12.19
N PHE A 85 11.55 -0.20 -11.02
CA PHE A 85 12.41 0.30 -9.94
C PHE A 85 11.95 1.66 -9.36
N ILE A 86 10.67 1.98 -9.40
CA ILE A 86 10.14 3.14 -8.67
C ILE A 86 9.96 2.77 -7.20
N HIS A 87 10.62 3.54 -6.32
CA HIS A 87 10.42 3.48 -4.87
C HIS A 87 9.65 4.73 -4.42
N LEU A 88 8.44 4.56 -3.90
CA LEU A 88 7.64 5.62 -3.31
C LEU A 88 7.74 5.53 -1.79
N ILE A 89 8.36 6.50 -1.17
CA ILE A 89 8.63 6.53 0.27
C ILE A 89 7.90 7.69 0.91
N GLY A 90 6.84 7.39 1.64
CA GLY A 90 6.09 8.39 2.39
C GLY A 90 6.78 8.79 3.69
N GLU A 91 6.49 9.97 4.16
CA GLU A 91 6.96 10.45 5.46
C GLU A 91 6.42 9.61 6.62
N ASN A 92 5.13 9.29 6.57
CA ASN A 92 4.40 8.52 7.58
C ASN A 92 3.05 8.06 6.99
N PRO A 93 2.62 6.79 7.18
CA PRO A 93 1.39 6.28 6.57
C PRO A 93 0.11 6.94 7.08
N ASP A 94 0.12 7.55 8.27
CA ASP A 94 -1.04 8.29 8.78
C ASP A 94 -1.16 9.69 8.17
N ARG A 95 -0.07 10.22 7.65
CA ARG A 95 0.05 11.59 7.15
C ARG A 95 0.20 11.68 5.64
N VAL A 96 0.64 10.62 4.96
CA VAL A 96 0.75 10.54 3.50
C VAL A 96 -0.39 9.70 2.95
N LYS A 97 -1.35 10.34 2.25
CA LYS A 97 -2.53 9.68 1.72
C LYS A 97 -2.64 9.92 0.22
N ILE A 98 -2.50 8.85 -0.57
CA ILE A 98 -2.86 8.85 -1.98
C ILE A 98 -4.29 8.32 -2.05
N GLN A 99 -5.24 9.14 -2.49
CA GLN A 99 -6.64 8.79 -2.43
C GLN A 99 -7.42 9.25 -3.65
N PHE A 100 -8.36 8.42 -4.06
CA PHE A 100 -9.34 8.75 -5.09
C PHE A 100 -10.61 7.92 -4.95
N ALA A 101 -11.72 8.37 -5.55
CA ALA A 101 -12.99 7.65 -5.51
C ALA A 101 -13.29 7.06 -6.88
N LEU A 102 -13.10 5.76 -7.06
CA LEU A 102 -13.42 5.02 -8.27
C LEU A 102 -14.26 3.78 -7.94
N ASN A 103 -15.24 3.47 -8.78
CA ASN A 103 -16.08 2.30 -8.66
C ASN A 103 -16.39 1.72 -10.03
N ARG A 104 -16.24 0.41 -10.18
CA ARG A 104 -16.42 -0.29 -11.45
C ARG A 104 -17.85 -0.18 -12.01
N VAL A 105 -18.86 -0.29 -11.15
CA VAL A 105 -20.26 -0.28 -11.60
C VAL A 105 -20.67 1.10 -12.08
N GLU A 106 -20.35 2.13 -11.34
CA GLU A 106 -20.67 3.51 -11.72
C GLU A 106 -19.82 3.99 -12.88
N GLU A 107 -18.57 3.54 -12.96
CA GLU A 107 -17.72 3.73 -14.12
C GLU A 107 -18.36 3.16 -15.40
N GLN A 108 -18.93 1.95 -15.34
CA GLN A 108 -19.57 1.30 -16.47
C GLN A 108 -20.94 1.89 -16.82
N THR A 109 -21.72 2.33 -15.83
CA THR A 109 -23.12 2.78 -16.02
C THR A 109 -23.27 4.28 -16.18
N ASN A 110 -22.38 5.09 -15.63
CA ASN A 110 -22.43 6.54 -15.59
C ASN A 110 -21.12 7.19 -16.05
N SER A 111 -20.44 6.57 -17.02
CA SER A 111 -19.11 6.92 -17.47
C SER A 111 -18.92 8.39 -17.81
N ASP A 112 -19.92 9.06 -18.37
CA ASP A 112 -19.82 10.45 -18.82
C ASP A 112 -20.25 11.47 -17.75
N THR A 113 -20.98 11.04 -16.73
CA THR A 113 -21.58 11.93 -15.72
C THR A 113 -20.94 11.79 -14.35
N TRP A 114 -20.35 10.63 -14.05
CA TRP A 114 -19.66 10.41 -12.78
C TRP A 114 -18.41 11.30 -12.65
N PRO A 115 -18.33 12.19 -11.64
CA PRO A 115 -17.27 13.20 -11.57
C PRO A 115 -15.87 12.62 -11.44
N TYR A 116 -15.75 11.37 -11.00
CA TYR A 116 -14.47 10.68 -10.81
C TYR A 116 -14.20 9.62 -11.89
N SER A 117 -15.08 9.48 -12.90
CA SER A 117 -14.90 8.53 -13.99
C SER A 117 -13.69 8.86 -14.85
N ILE A 118 -12.91 7.84 -15.20
CA ILE A 118 -11.81 7.98 -16.17
C ILE A 118 -12.33 8.30 -17.59
N HIS A 119 -13.60 8.06 -17.87
CA HIS A 119 -14.26 8.39 -19.14
C HIS A 119 -14.74 9.84 -19.19
N ASN A 120 -15.00 10.46 -18.03
CA ASN A 120 -15.38 11.87 -18.00
C ASN A 120 -14.20 12.74 -18.45
N PRO A 121 -14.30 13.49 -19.56
CA PRO A 121 -13.19 14.29 -20.08
C PRO A 121 -12.67 15.35 -19.10
N ASN A 122 -13.48 15.73 -18.12
CA ASN A 122 -13.13 16.72 -17.10
C ASN A 122 -12.73 16.07 -15.76
N SER A 123 -12.70 14.73 -15.69
CA SER A 123 -12.31 14.05 -14.47
C SER A 123 -10.80 14.15 -14.23
N PRO A 124 -10.34 14.49 -13.02
CA PRO A 124 -8.94 14.44 -12.66
C PRO A 124 -8.37 13.01 -12.68
N ALA A 125 -9.24 11.98 -12.65
CA ALA A 125 -8.83 10.57 -12.76
C ALA A 125 -8.39 10.15 -14.16
N ARG A 126 -8.63 10.99 -15.18
CA ARG A 126 -8.36 10.62 -16.58
C ARG A 126 -6.86 10.63 -16.89
N LEU A 127 -6.19 9.55 -16.59
CA LEU A 127 -4.79 9.34 -16.92
C LEU A 127 -4.63 8.58 -18.24
N ALA A 128 -3.64 8.98 -19.04
CA ALA A 128 -3.28 8.26 -20.27
C ALA A 128 -2.82 6.82 -19.92
N GLY A 129 -3.47 5.83 -20.52
CA GLY A 129 -3.18 4.41 -20.29
C GLY A 129 -3.95 3.74 -19.15
N TYR A 130 -4.78 4.47 -18.42
CA TYR A 130 -5.77 3.90 -17.52
C TYR A 130 -6.88 3.24 -18.33
N THR A 131 -7.31 2.05 -17.95
CA THR A 131 -8.36 1.30 -18.64
C THR A 131 -9.55 1.07 -17.71
N THR A 132 -10.73 0.89 -18.28
CA THR A 132 -12.00 0.66 -17.56
C THR A 132 -12.02 -0.55 -16.64
N ASP A 133 -11.06 -1.46 -16.80
CA ASP A 133 -10.93 -2.65 -15.94
C ASP A 133 -10.19 -2.40 -14.64
N GLN A 134 -9.79 -1.14 -14.36
CA GLN A 134 -8.85 -0.81 -13.32
C GLN A 134 -9.35 0.38 -12.50
N ASN A 135 -10.31 0.12 -11.64
CA ASN A 135 -10.96 1.12 -10.77
C ASN A 135 -10.18 1.31 -9.48
N CYS A 136 -8.87 1.52 -9.57
CA CYS A 136 -7.99 1.61 -8.43
C CYS A 136 -7.37 3.00 -8.26
N ALA A 137 -7.14 3.41 -7.02
CA ALA A 137 -6.46 4.66 -6.73
C ALA A 137 -4.98 4.61 -7.19
N VAL A 138 -4.34 3.45 -7.06
CA VAL A 138 -2.97 3.22 -7.56
C VAL A 138 -2.94 1.99 -8.46
N LEU A 139 -2.45 2.17 -9.68
CA LEU A 139 -2.24 1.11 -10.66
C LEU A 139 -0.75 0.91 -10.93
N ILE A 140 -0.23 -0.28 -10.65
CA ILE A 140 1.15 -0.65 -10.92
C ILE A 140 1.20 -1.66 -12.07
N LYS A 141 1.79 -1.26 -13.19
CA LYS A 141 2.11 -2.13 -14.33
C LYS A 141 3.63 -2.25 -14.56
N ALA A 142 4.42 -1.98 -13.54
CA ALA A 142 5.87 -2.11 -13.57
C ALA A 142 6.34 -3.24 -12.65
N THR A 143 7.54 -3.74 -12.87
CA THR A 143 8.24 -4.65 -11.95
C THR A 143 9.12 -3.85 -10.99
N ASP A 144 9.56 -4.48 -9.91
CA ASP A 144 10.55 -3.91 -8.98
C ASP A 144 10.07 -2.59 -8.35
N VAL A 145 8.82 -2.53 -7.94
CA VAL A 145 8.24 -1.37 -7.27
C VAL A 145 8.26 -1.57 -5.76
N TYR A 146 8.67 -0.53 -5.05
CA TYR A 146 8.64 -0.51 -3.59
C TYR A 146 7.80 0.66 -3.07
N LEU A 147 6.94 0.38 -2.10
CA LEU A 147 6.10 1.34 -1.41
C LEU A 147 6.37 1.28 0.09
N GLU A 148 6.60 2.42 0.74
CA GLU A 148 6.80 2.49 2.19
C GLU A 148 6.11 3.72 2.79
N ASN A 149 5.53 3.55 4.00
CA ASN A 149 4.94 4.64 4.78
C ASN A 149 3.81 5.42 4.05
N ILE A 150 2.99 4.74 3.25
CA ILE A 150 1.94 5.37 2.45
C ILE A 150 0.58 4.72 2.73
N SER A 151 -0.46 5.55 2.88
CA SER A 151 -1.85 5.11 2.78
C SER A 151 -2.37 5.24 1.36
N ILE A 152 -2.91 4.16 0.81
CA ILE A 152 -3.60 4.14 -0.48
C ILE A 152 -5.07 3.86 -0.21
N ILE A 153 -5.94 4.81 -0.59
CA ILE A 153 -7.35 4.80 -0.20
C ILE A 153 -8.22 4.94 -1.44
N ASN A 154 -9.08 3.95 -1.70
CA ASN A 154 -10.20 4.19 -2.60
C ASN A 154 -11.37 4.71 -1.77
N LEU A 155 -11.61 6.00 -1.87
CA LEU A 155 -12.65 6.70 -1.09
C LEU A 155 -14.05 6.16 -1.36
N TYR A 156 -14.35 5.67 -2.57
CA TYR A 156 -15.65 5.10 -2.87
C TYR A 156 -15.96 3.92 -1.95
N GLY A 157 -15.05 2.93 -1.88
CA GLY A 157 -15.21 1.80 -0.98
C GLY A 157 -15.17 2.21 0.49
N ALA A 158 -14.19 3.01 0.89
CA ALA A 158 -14.04 3.47 2.26
C ALA A 158 -15.24 4.30 2.76
N LEU A 159 -15.75 5.22 1.95
CA LEU A 159 -16.92 6.02 2.28
C LEU A 159 -18.20 5.20 2.30
N LYS A 160 -18.39 4.31 1.33
CA LYS A 160 -19.60 3.50 1.25
C LYS A 160 -19.73 2.54 2.44
N SER A 161 -18.64 1.96 2.93
CA SER A 161 -18.66 1.12 4.12
C SER A 161 -19.08 1.90 5.37
N ARG A 162 -18.70 3.18 5.47
CA ARG A 162 -18.89 3.99 6.68
C ARG A 162 -20.13 4.90 6.66
N TYR A 163 -20.61 5.31 5.48
CA TYR A 163 -21.62 6.36 5.35
C TYR A 163 -23.00 5.91 4.83
N ASP A 164 -23.11 4.80 4.12
CA ASP A 164 -24.40 4.30 3.61
C ASP A 164 -25.12 3.34 4.57
N GLY A 165 -25.02 3.58 5.87
CA GLY A 165 -25.56 2.66 6.87
C GLY A 165 -24.77 1.36 6.96
N GLY A 166 -23.63 1.38 6.38
CA GLY A 166 -22.44 0.64 6.67
C GLY A 166 -22.52 -0.77 6.13
N LEU A 167 -22.87 -1.59 6.26
CA LEU A 167 -22.61 -3.04 6.24
C LEU A 167 -23.02 -3.66 4.90
N GLY A 168 -22.13 -3.56 3.92
CA GLY A 168 -22.10 -4.63 2.94
C GLY A 168 -22.76 -4.41 1.61
N LYS A 169 -22.73 -3.21 1.04
CA LYS A 169 -23.12 -3.00 -0.38
C LYS A 169 -22.20 -1.99 -1.08
N GLY A 170 -20.90 -2.27 -1.06
CA GLY A 170 -19.97 -1.59 -1.94
C GLY A 170 -19.81 -2.34 -3.26
N GLY A 171 -19.74 -1.66 -4.38
CA GLY A 171 -19.22 -2.24 -5.61
C GLY A 171 -17.72 -2.39 -5.56
N GLN A 172 -17.14 -3.12 -6.52
CA GLN A 172 -15.69 -3.28 -6.68
C GLN A 172 -15.00 -1.92 -6.80
N ALA A 173 -14.07 -1.66 -5.91
CA ALA A 173 -13.39 -0.37 -5.77
C ALA A 173 -11.99 -0.59 -5.18
N GLU A 174 -11.04 -0.90 -6.02
CA GLU A 174 -9.71 -1.27 -5.59
C GLU A 174 -8.94 -0.04 -5.09
N ALA A 175 -8.23 -0.16 -3.96
CA ALA A 175 -7.22 0.82 -3.56
C ALA A 175 -5.96 0.62 -4.42
N LEU A 176 -5.50 -0.61 -4.57
CA LEU A 176 -4.29 -0.98 -5.30
C LEU A 176 -4.56 -2.07 -6.32
N CYS A 177 -4.09 -1.87 -7.55
CA CYS A 177 -3.94 -2.92 -8.54
C CYS A 177 -2.45 -3.12 -8.86
N SER A 178 -1.95 -4.35 -8.71
CA SER A 178 -0.57 -4.70 -9.05
C SER A 178 -0.54 -5.86 -10.06
N HIS A 179 0.10 -5.64 -11.22
CA HIS A 179 -0.06 -6.49 -12.40
C HIS A 179 1.22 -7.18 -12.87
N TYR A 180 2.32 -7.12 -12.12
CA TYR A 180 3.58 -7.74 -12.50
C TYR A 180 4.36 -8.25 -11.28
N ASP A 181 5.50 -8.87 -11.55
CA ASP A 181 6.38 -9.45 -10.53
C ASP A 181 7.12 -8.37 -9.72
N ARG A 182 7.43 -8.69 -8.48
CA ARG A 182 8.31 -7.95 -7.57
C ARG A 182 7.74 -6.60 -7.11
N LEU A 183 6.53 -6.64 -6.53
CA LEU A 183 6.03 -5.56 -5.67
C LEU A 183 6.46 -5.81 -4.22
N ALA A 184 7.02 -4.80 -3.55
CA ALA A 184 7.25 -4.84 -2.11
C ALA A 184 6.56 -3.67 -1.40
N MET A 185 6.01 -3.92 -0.21
CA MET A 185 5.37 -2.90 0.63
C MET A 185 5.80 -3.06 2.09
N ASN A 186 6.10 -1.96 2.75
CA ASN A 186 6.42 -1.90 4.17
C ASN A 186 5.70 -0.73 4.84
N ASN A 187 5.04 -1.00 5.99
CA ASN A 187 4.32 0.02 6.76
C ASN A 187 3.34 0.85 5.91
N CYS A 188 2.58 0.17 5.04
CA CYS A 188 1.56 0.77 4.18
C CYS A 188 0.15 0.50 4.70
N LYS A 189 -0.81 1.35 4.30
CA LYS A 189 -2.23 1.10 4.54
C LYS A 189 -2.96 1.03 3.20
N LEU A 190 -3.69 -0.06 2.97
CA LEU A 190 -4.60 -0.21 1.84
C LEU A 190 -6.03 -0.16 2.38
N VAL A 191 -6.82 0.78 1.92
CA VAL A 191 -8.16 1.03 2.46
C VAL A 191 -9.19 1.09 1.35
N SER A 192 -10.14 0.16 1.38
CA SER A 192 -11.34 0.18 0.57
C SER A 192 -12.42 -0.69 1.20
N PHE A 193 -13.32 -1.30 0.42
CA PHE A 193 -14.36 -2.19 0.90
C PHE A 193 -14.36 -3.53 0.15
N GLN A 194 -14.67 -3.56 -1.14
CA GLN A 194 -14.63 -4.76 -1.96
C GLN A 194 -13.43 -4.68 -2.91
N ASP A 195 -12.68 -5.79 -3.04
CA ASP A 195 -11.55 -5.92 -3.94
C ASP A 195 -10.41 -4.92 -3.64
N THR A 196 -10.12 -4.65 -2.35
CA THR A 196 -9.17 -3.59 -1.94
C THR A 196 -7.81 -3.69 -2.63
N TRP A 197 -7.26 -4.89 -2.76
CA TRP A 197 -6.02 -5.13 -3.47
C TRP A 197 -6.18 -6.23 -4.52
N TRP A 198 -6.05 -5.84 -5.78
CA TRP A 198 -6.04 -6.76 -6.91
C TRP A 198 -4.62 -7.11 -7.32
N THR A 199 -4.20 -8.34 -7.06
CA THR A 199 -2.95 -8.90 -7.54
C THR A 199 -3.21 -9.65 -8.85
N ARG A 200 -2.38 -9.44 -9.86
CA ARG A 200 -2.56 -10.10 -11.14
C ARG A 200 -1.23 -10.27 -11.84
N PHE A 201 -1.00 -11.45 -12.41
CA PHE A 201 -0.03 -11.55 -13.49
C PHE A 201 -0.73 -11.33 -14.84
N GLN A 202 -0.24 -10.38 -15.61
CA GLN A 202 -0.73 -10.22 -16.97
C GLN A 202 0.01 -11.19 -17.89
N LYS A 203 -0.73 -12.03 -18.64
CA LYS A 203 -0.13 -12.94 -19.62
C LYS A 203 0.73 -12.17 -20.62
N VAL A 204 1.95 -12.64 -20.83
CA VAL A 204 2.84 -12.18 -21.90
C VAL A 204 2.89 -13.27 -22.95
N ASN A 205 2.52 -12.96 -24.17
CA ASN A 205 2.45 -13.95 -25.29
C ASN A 205 1.62 -15.20 -24.92
N GLY A 206 0.52 -15.01 -24.18
CA GLY A 206 -0.37 -16.11 -23.80
C GLY A 206 0.07 -16.94 -22.60
N THR A 207 1.25 -16.72 -22.03
CA THR A 207 1.81 -17.48 -20.91
C THR A 207 1.78 -16.65 -19.63
N TYR A 208 1.42 -17.29 -18.50
CA TYR A 208 1.61 -16.70 -17.17
C TYR A 208 3.10 -16.76 -16.81
N GLY A 209 3.59 -15.71 -16.17
CA GLY A 209 4.90 -15.68 -15.56
C GLY A 209 4.80 -15.72 -14.04
N ILE A 210 5.93 -15.70 -13.36
CA ILE A 210 6.00 -15.55 -11.90
C ILE A 210 5.50 -14.14 -11.54
N CYS A 211 4.66 -14.06 -10.51
CA CYS A 211 4.17 -12.80 -9.95
C CYS A 211 4.29 -12.87 -8.43
N ARG A 212 5.28 -12.17 -7.88
CA ARG A 212 5.52 -12.15 -6.44
C ARG A 212 5.21 -10.78 -5.86
N ALA A 213 4.64 -10.79 -4.66
CA ALA A 213 4.54 -9.59 -3.85
C ALA A 213 4.94 -9.91 -2.41
N TYR A 214 5.69 -9.00 -1.79
CA TYR A 214 6.10 -9.09 -0.39
C TYR A 214 5.59 -7.89 0.39
N VAL A 215 4.87 -8.16 1.48
CA VAL A 215 4.27 -7.11 2.33
C VAL A 215 4.60 -7.39 3.78
N GLN A 216 5.02 -6.37 4.52
CA GLN A 216 5.17 -6.48 5.97
C GLN A 216 4.68 -5.23 6.69
N ASN A 217 4.37 -5.39 7.98
CA ASN A 217 4.03 -4.30 8.91
C ASN A 217 2.90 -3.38 8.39
N SER A 218 1.97 -3.94 7.63
CA SER A 218 0.99 -3.16 6.88
C SER A 218 -0.43 -3.41 7.39
N TRP A 219 -1.33 -2.47 7.04
CA TRP A 219 -2.76 -2.53 7.34
C TRP A 219 -3.54 -2.69 6.03
N ILE A 220 -4.37 -3.73 5.94
CA ILE A 220 -5.23 -3.97 4.79
C ILE A 220 -6.67 -4.04 5.25
N GLU A 221 -7.48 -3.09 4.81
CA GLU A 221 -8.85 -2.90 5.22
C GLU A 221 -9.82 -3.22 4.10
N GLY A 222 -10.88 -3.95 4.41
CA GLY A 222 -11.91 -4.28 3.43
C GLY A 222 -13.00 -5.18 4.00
N SER A 223 -13.83 -5.71 3.10
CA SER A 223 -14.88 -6.67 3.42
C SER A 223 -14.88 -7.83 2.44
N THR A 224 -15.40 -7.65 1.24
CA THR A 224 -15.56 -8.73 0.28
C THR A 224 -14.31 -8.86 -0.60
N ASP A 225 -13.70 -10.06 -0.62
CA ASP A 225 -12.60 -10.40 -1.53
C ASP A 225 -11.45 -9.35 -1.51
N TYR A 226 -11.15 -8.80 -0.35
CA TYR A 226 -10.31 -7.61 -0.31
C TYR A 226 -8.82 -7.85 -0.57
N ILE A 227 -8.40 -9.13 -0.71
CA ILE A 227 -7.19 -9.52 -1.44
C ILE A 227 -7.61 -10.54 -2.49
N TRP A 228 -7.61 -10.17 -3.75
CA TRP A 228 -8.07 -11.05 -4.80
C TRP A 228 -7.12 -11.08 -6.01
N GLY A 229 -7.17 -12.17 -6.76
CA GLY A 229 -6.36 -12.38 -7.95
C GLY A 229 -5.38 -13.53 -7.83
N SER A 230 -4.18 -13.37 -8.38
CA SER A 230 -3.18 -14.43 -8.53
C SER A 230 -1.77 -13.97 -8.15
N GLY A 231 -0.86 -14.90 -8.00
CA GLY A 231 0.55 -14.66 -7.66
C GLY A 231 0.95 -15.37 -6.38
N ASP A 232 2.26 -15.41 -6.12
CA ASP A 232 2.83 -15.84 -4.84
C ASP A 232 3.03 -14.58 -3.97
N VAL A 233 2.12 -14.38 -3.04
CA VAL A 233 2.07 -13.20 -2.17
C VAL A 233 2.36 -13.63 -0.74
N LEU A 234 3.42 -13.09 -0.15
CA LEU A 234 3.73 -13.27 1.27
C LEU A 234 3.46 -11.98 2.03
N ILE A 235 2.56 -12.05 3.01
CA ILE A 235 2.23 -10.95 3.91
C ILE A 235 2.63 -11.35 5.32
N GLU A 236 3.56 -10.61 5.93
CA GLU A 236 4.06 -10.86 7.28
C GLU A 236 3.74 -9.70 8.23
N ASN A 237 3.53 -10.01 9.53
CA ASN A 237 3.38 -9.01 10.61
C ASN A 237 2.38 -7.88 10.30
N SER A 238 1.28 -8.22 9.64
CA SER A 238 0.31 -7.24 9.13
C SER A 238 -1.06 -7.44 9.75
N THR A 239 -1.90 -6.41 9.67
CA THR A 239 -3.28 -6.45 10.16
C THR A 239 -4.25 -6.45 9.00
N PHE A 240 -5.20 -7.39 9.03
CA PHE A 240 -6.38 -7.42 8.18
C PHE A 240 -7.57 -6.90 8.97
N TYR A 241 -8.20 -5.85 8.48
CA TYR A 241 -9.28 -5.18 9.18
C TYR A 241 -10.61 -5.27 8.43
N ASN A 242 -11.56 -6.00 9.00
CA ASN A 242 -12.86 -6.25 8.39
C ASN A 242 -13.85 -5.11 8.66
N THR A 243 -14.45 -4.57 7.61
CA THR A 243 -15.42 -3.45 7.69
C THR A 243 -16.83 -3.84 7.27
N GLY A 244 -17.11 -5.12 7.07
CA GLY A 244 -18.43 -5.63 6.69
C GLY A 244 -18.68 -7.06 7.08
N ASN A 245 -19.94 -7.42 7.34
CA ASN A 245 -20.34 -8.80 7.62
C ASN A 245 -20.26 -9.67 6.37
N GLY A 246 -19.94 -10.97 6.56
CA GLY A 246 -19.74 -11.92 5.47
C GLY A 246 -18.44 -11.66 4.71
N SER A 247 -17.47 -11.07 5.38
CA SER A 247 -16.15 -10.75 4.83
C SER A 247 -15.42 -11.99 4.36
N PHE A 248 -14.74 -11.84 3.22
CA PHE A 248 -13.74 -12.79 2.71
C PHE A 248 -12.42 -12.03 2.60
N ILE A 249 -11.40 -12.43 3.37
CA ILE A 249 -10.08 -11.80 3.28
C ILE A 249 -9.51 -12.06 1.90
N THR A 250 -9.49 -13.32 1.46
CA THR A 250 -8.92 -13.71 0.18
C THR A 250 -9.95 -14.22 -0.80
N ALA A 251 -9.77 -13.87 -2.07
CA ALA A 251 -10.44 -14.46 -3.21
C ALA A 251 -9.39 -14.95 -4.20
N SER A 252 -8.70 -16.02 -3.82
CA SER A 252 -7.57 -16.53 -4.58
C SER A 252 -8.01 -17.10 -5.93
N ARG A 253 -7.31 -16.66 -6.97
CA ARG A 253 -7.44 -17.13 -8.35
C ARG A 253 -6.09 -17.59 -8.89
N SER A 254 -5.31 -18.30 -8.07
CA SER A 254 -4.00 -18.79 -8.46
C SER A 254 -4.01 -19.44 -9.84
N ASN A 255 -2.94 -19.29 -10.57
CA ASN A 255 -2.72 -19.94 -11.84
C ASN A 255 -1.70 -21.08 -11.68
N GLU A 256 -1.40 -21.78 -12.76
CA GLU A 256 -0.51 -22.95 -12.74
C GLU A 256 0.95 -22.61 -12.40
N THR A 257 1.37 -21.35 -12.51
CA THR A 257 2.74 -20.91 -12.18
C THR A 257 2.87 -20.46 -10.73
N ASP A 258 1.78 -20.23 -10.02
CA ASP A 258 1.80 -19.82 -8.62
C ASP A 258 2.10 -21.04 -7.74
N ALA A 259 3.28 -21.09 -7.17
CA ALA A 259 3.73 -22.21 -6.36
C ALA A 259 3.05 -22.23 -4.98
N TYR A 260 2.89 -21.08 -4.36
CA TYR A 260 2.39 -20.91 -2.99
C TYR A 260 1.03 -20.22 -2.91
N GLY A 261 0.67 -19.36 -3.86
CA GLY A 261 -0.53 -18.54 -3.79
C GLY A 261 -0.43 -17.45 -2.70
N TYR A 262 -1.49 -17.24 -1.95
CA TYR A 262 -1.52 -16.24 -0.88
C TYR A 262 -1.08 -16.86 0.45
N VAL A 263 -0.05 -16.31 1.06
CA VAL A 263 0.49 -16.74 2.35
C VAL A 263 0.49 -15.55 3.32
N MET A 264 -0.30 -15.68 4.38
CA MET A 264 -0.37 -14.73 5.48
C MET A 264 0.30 -15.35 6.71
N LYS A 265 1.33 -14.68 7.23
CA LYS A 265 2.16 -15.22 8.30
C LYS A 265 2.35 -14.19 9.42
N ASP A 266 2.17 -14.64 10.67
CA ASP A 266 2.32 -13.81 11.86
C ASP A 266 1.42 -12.55 11.82
N CYS A 267 0.19 -12.70 11.30
CA CYS A 267 -0.75 -11.61 11.06
C CYS A 267 -1.85 -11.55 12.13
N THR A 268 -2.42 -10.36 12.28
CA THR A 268 -3.60 -10.13 13.13
C THR A 268 -4.84 -9.90 12.26
N ILE A 269 -5.98 -10.46 12.65
CA ILE A 269 -7.28 -10.18 12.02
C ILE A 269 -8.18 -9.50 13.03
N ASP A 270 -8.68 -8.33 12.68
CA ASP A 270 -9.56 -7.50 13.50
C ASP A 270 -10.71 -6.95 12.64
N GLY A 271 -11.62 -6.19 13.20
CA GLY A 271 -12.73 -5.60 12.47
C GLY A 271 -13.51 -4.55 13.24
N GLU A 272 -14.38 -3.84 12.53
CA GLU A 272 -15.26 -2.83 13.14
C GLU A 272 -16.23 -3.44 14.16
N ALA A 273 -16.56 -2.66 15.18
CA ALA A 273 -17.57 -3.05 16.15
C ALA A 273 -18.91 -3.36 15.44
N GLY A 274 -19.48 -4.52 15.74
CA GLY A 274 -20.72 -5.00 15.11
C GLY A 274 -20.52 -5.97 13.94
N ILE A 275 -19.29 -6.16 13.46
CA ILE A 275 -18.95 -7.25 12.56
C ILE A 275 -18.89 -8.54 13.36
N THR A 276 -19.73 -9.51 12.99
CA THR A 276 -19.93 -10.72 13.82
C THR A 276 -19.07 -11.89 13.41
N ALA A 277 -18.72 -11.99 12.12
CA ALA A 277 -17.84 -13.06 11.63
C ALA A 277 -17.26 -12.72 10.24
N PHE A 278 -16.14 -13.35 9.94
CA PHE A 278 -15.46 -13.33 8.65
C PHE A 278 -15.03 -14.73 8.25
N SER A 279 -14.51 -14.86 7.03
CA SER A 279 -13.88 -16.07 6.50
C SER A 279 -12.46 -15.74 6.03
N PHE A 280 -11.53 -16.70 6.13
CA PHE A 280 -10.20 -16.55 5.53
C PHE A 280 -10.24 -16.33 4.03
N GLY A 281 -11.26 -16.89 3.37
CA GLY A 281 -11.45 -16.65 1.96
C GLY A 281 -12.32 -17.66 1.27
N ARG A 282 -12.46 -17.42 -0.04
CA ARG A 282 -13.11 -18.32 -1.00
C ARG A 282 -12.27 -18.44 -2.26
N GLN A 283 -12.44 -19.50 -3.02
CA GLN A 283 -11.72 -19.68 -4.28
C GLN A 283 -12.44 -19.00 -5.45
N GLN A 284 -11.63 -18.54 -6.39
CA GLN A 284 -12.05 -18.04 -7.69
C GLN A 284 -11.53 -18.92 -8.85
N SER A 285 -10.78 -19.99 -8.55
CA SER A 285 -10.32 -21.01 -9.50
C SER A 285 -10.05 -22.33 -8.79
N THR A 286 -9.98 -23.42 -9.55
CA THR A 286 -9.57 -24.74 -9.01
C THR A 286 -8.10 -24.82 -8.62
N SER A 287 -7.28 -23.89 -9.12
CA SER A 287 -5.85 -23.77 -8.74
C SER A 287 -5.65 -22.91 -7.50
N ALA A 288 -6.72 -22.35 -6.91
CA ALA A 288 -6.63 -21.42 -5.79
C ALA A 288 -5.83 -21.98 -4.62
N LYS A 289 -4.91 -21.19 -4.10
CA LYS A 289 -4.11 -21.50 -2.90
C LYS A 289 -4.13 -20.31 -1.96
N ALA A 290 -4.39 -20.55 -0.69
CA ALA A 290 -4.24 -19.57 0.38
C ALA A 290 -3.92 -20.28 1.70
N VAL A 291 -2.97 -19.75 2.46
CA VAL A 291 -2.51 -20.31 3.72
C VAL A 291 -2.34 -19.23 4.77
N PHE A 292 -2.87 -19.48 5.97
CA PHE A 292 -2.72 -18.61 7.14
C PHE A 292 -1.86 -19.30 8.20
N ILE A 293 -0.77 -18.68 8.64
CA ILE A 293 0.18 -19.26 9.58
C ILE A 293 0.38 -18.30 10.77
N ASN A 294 0.28 -18.82 12.01
CA ASN A 294 0.42 -18.03 13.24
C ASN A 294 -0.50 -16.81 13.27
N THR A 295 -1.77 -17.00 12.98
CA THR A 295 -2.74 -15.91 12.87
C THR A 295 -3.46 -15.66 14.18
N ALA A 296 -3.44 -14.42 14.65
CA ALA A 296 -4.15 -13.97 15.84
C ALA A 296 -5.49 -13.32 15.49
N LEU A 297 -6.61 -13.87 15.95
CA LEU A 297 -7.94 -13.32 15.73
C LEU A 297 -8.35 -12.44 16.89
N LYS A 298 -8.84 -11.22 16.59
CA LYS A 298 -9.47 -10.29 17.53
C LYS A 298 -11.00 -10.29 17.42
N MET A 299 -11.54 -11.04 16.45
CA MET A 299 -12.97 -11.19 16.18
C MET A 299 -13.31 -12.65 15.90
N ASP A 300 -14.60 -12.97 15.83
CA ASP A 300 -15.04 -14.34 15.56
C ASP A 300 -14.94 -14.68 14.07
N ILE A 301 -14.50 -15.90 13.78
CA ILE A 301 -14.46 -16.48 12.42
C ILE A 301 -15.66 -17.43 12.26
N ILE A 302 -16.15 -17.60 11.02
CA ILE A 302 -17.24 -18.55 10.73
C ILE A 302 -16.80 -19.99 11.01
N GLU A 303 -17.79 -20.90 11.21
CA GLU A 303 -17.53 -22.33 11.27
C GLU A 303 -16.87 -22.81 9.97
N GLY A 304 -15.86 -23.67 10.09
CA GLY A 304 -15.06 -24.16 8.96
C GLY A 304 -14.01 -23.17 8.43
N HIS A 305 -13.92 -21.99 8.99
CA HIS A 305 -12.94 -20.90 8.73
C HIS A 305 -12.89 -20.40 7.28
N TRP A 306 -13.35 -21.18 6.32
CA TRP A 306 -13.33 -20.88 4.89
C TRP A 306 -14.75 -20.93 4.31
N THR A 307 -14.94 -20.33 3.15
CA THR A 307 -16.21 -20.36 2.42
C THR A 307 -16.03 -21.11 1.10
N ALA A 308 -16.98 -22.00 0.80
CA ALA A 308 -17.02 -22.70 -0.48
C ALA A 308 -17.47 -21.74 -1.60
N GLY A 309 -16.74 -21.71 -2.70
CA GLY A 309 -17.14 -21.05 -3.93
C GLY A 309 -17.73 -22.01 -4.95
N SER A 310 -17.37 -21.88 -6.22
CA SER A 310 -17.93 -22.68 -7.33
C SER A 310 -17.29 -24.06 -7.52
N ALA A 311 -16.10 -24.30 -6.98
CA ALA A 311 -15.34 -25.55 -7.09
C ALA A 311 -14.39 -25.72 -5.90
N ALA A 312 -13.77 -26.90 -5.75
CA ALA A 312 -12.76 -27.12 -4.72
C ALA A 312 -11.45 -26.36 -5.08
N PRO A 313 -10.78 -25.72 -4.10
CA PRO A 313 -9.45 -25.12 -4.30
C PRO A 313 -8.36 -26.18 -4.36
N ALA A 314 -7.18 -25.82 -4.87
CA ALA A 314 -6.01 -26.69 -4.81
C ALA A 314 -5.48 -26.81 -3.36
N LEU A 315 -5.48 -25.72 -2.60
CA LEU A 315 -5.11 -25.70 -1.19
C LEU A 315 -5.69 -24.51 -0.46
N PHE A 316 -6.50 -24.74 0.55
CA PHE A 316 -6.79 -23.78 1.61
C PHE A 316 -6.34 -24.39 2.93
N GLY A 317 -5.47 -23.67 3.64
CA GLY A 317 -4.83 -24.21 4.82
C GLY A 317 -4.55 -23.17 5.90
N GLU A 318 -4.35 -23.66 7.11
CA GLU A 318 -3.96 -22.84 8.25
C GLU A 318 -3.03 -23.61 9.19
N TYR A 319 -2.29 -22.89 10.00
CA TYR A 319 -1.45 -23.42 11.07
C TYR A 319 -1.39 -22.46 12.25
N ASN A 320 -1.60 -22.98 13.47
CA ASN A 320 -1.47 -22.19 14.71
C ASN A 320 -2.31 -20.90 14.70
N THR A 321 -3.58 -21.01 14.27
CA THR A 321 -4.56 -19.92 14.40
C THR A 321 -5.05 -19.87 15.84
N VAL A 322 -4.98 -18.69 16.46
CA VAL A 322 -5.48 -18.44 17.83
C VAL A 322 -6.66 -17.48 17.82
N ASP A 323 -7.66 -17.78 18.63
CA ASP A 323 -8.85 -16.94 18.79
C ASP A 323 -8.57 -15.72 19.70
N LYS A 324 -9.61 -14.88 19.91
CA LYS A 324 -9.55 -13.69 20.77
C LYS A 324 -9.22 -13.98 22.25
N ASN A 325 -9.27 -15.24 22.67
CA ASN A 325 -8.89 -15.70 24.00
C ASN A 325 -7.49 -16.35 24.01
N ASN A 326 -6.74 -16.26 22.92
CA ASN A 326 -5.45 -16.91 22.69
C ASN A 326 -5.50 -18.45 22.76
N GLN A 327 -6.66 -19.04 22.41
CA GLN A 327 -6.78 -20.49 22.29
C GLN A 327 -6.56 -20.91 20.84
N VAL A 328 -5.75 -21.95 20.62
CA VAL A 328 -5.55 -22.54 19.29
C VAL A 328 -6.84 -23.15 18.81
N ILE A 329 -7.35 -22.71 17.66
CA ILE A 329 -8.58 -23.19 17.03
C ILE A 329 -8.34 -24.04 15.77
N SER A 330 -7.14 -24.00 15.19
CA SER A 330 -6.69 -24.85 14.08
C SER A 330 -6.31 -26.25 14.60
N THR A 331 -7.32 -27.05 14.99
CA THR A 331 -7.10 -28.31 15.71
C THR A 331 -7.25 -29.55 14.83
N GLY A 332 -7.73 -29.42 13.61
CA GLY A 332 -7.90 -30.51 12.66
C GLY A 332 -8.54 -30.07 11.35
N ASP A 333 -8.36 -30.87 10.32
CA ASP A 333 -8.94 -30.63 8.99
C ASP A 333 -10.45 -30.42 9.04
N MET A 334 -10.98 -29.50 8.27
CA MET A 334 -12.40 -29.17 8.24
C MET A 334 -13.00 -29.43 6.86
N THR A 335 -14.20 -30.02 6.82
CA THR A 335 -14.97 -30.13 5.57
C THR A 335 -15.79 -28.89 5.34
N VAL A 336 -15.57 -28.23 4.22
CA VAL A 336 -16.24 -26.97 3.84
C VAL A 336 -17.03 -27.15 2.56
N GLY A 337 -18.28 -26.65 2.54
CA GLY A 337 -19.15 -26.73 1.37
C GLY A 337 -19.82 -28.06 1.18
N SER A 338 -20.39 -28.27 0.00
CA SER A 338 -21.12 -29.52 -0.37
C SER A 338 -21.05 -29.76 -1.88
N GLY A 339 -21.32 -31.01 -2.30
CA GLY A 339 -21.33 -31.39 -3.72
C GLY A 339 -20.00 -31.11 -4.43
N SER A 340 -20.03 -30.52 -5.61
CA SER A 340 -18.84 -30.22 -6.43
C SER A 340 -17.95 -29.10 -5.87
N SER A 341 -18.45 -28.33 -4.91
CA SER A 341 -17.70 -27.28 -4.24
C SER A 341 -17.13 -27.70 -2.89
N GLN A 342 -17.41 -28.95 -2.46
CA GLN A 342 -16.89 -29.46 -1.20
C GLN A 342 -15.38 -29.68 -1.26
N PHE A 343 -14.68 -29.25 -0.22
CA PHE A 343 -13.24 -29.44 -0.07
C PHE A 343 -12.86 -29.64 1.39
N THR A 344 -11.64 -30.08 1.61
CA THR A 344 -11.02 -30.16 2.94
C THR A 344 -10.13 -28.93 3.13
N ALA A 345 -10.49 -28.05 4.07
CA ALA A 345 -9.59 -27.03 4.58
C ALA A 345 -8.57 -27.71 5.50
N LYS A 346 -7.29 -27.54 5.20
CA LYS A 346 -6.20 -28.26 5.84
C LYS A 346 -5.72 -27.54 7.10
N VAL A 347 -5.49 -28.30 8.17
CA VAL A 347 -4.61 -27.85 9.26
C VAL A 347 -3.22 -28.43 9.00
N LEU A 348 -2.28 -27.57 8.65
CA LEU A 348 -0.93 -27.99 8.32
C LEU A 348 -0.21 -28.53 9.56
N SER A 349 0.66 -29.53 9.37
CA SER A 349 1.64 -29.92 10.36
C SER A 349 2.72 -28.83 10.55
N ALA A 350 3.48 -28.90 11.63
CA ALA A 350 4.59 -27.99 11.87
C ALA A 350 5.64 -28.04 10.74
N ASP A 351 5.93 -29.23 10.22
CA ASP A 351 6.88 -29.42 9.13
C ASP A 351 6.38 -28.82 7.81
N GLU A 352 5.08 -28.97 7.50
CA GLU A 352 4.48 -28.33 6.32
C GLU A 352 4.51 -26.81 6.45
N ALA A 353 4.11 -26.27 7.60
CA ALA A 353 4.11 -24.83 7.88
C ALA A 353 5.54 -24.24 7.82
N ALA A 354 6.55 -24.97 8.27
CA ALA A 354 7.95 -24.57 8.21
C ALA A 354 8.47 -24.42 6.76
N GLY A 355 7.82 -25.03 5.78
CA GLY A 355 8.15 -24.88 4.36
C GLY A 355 7.76 -23.51 3.76
N TYR A 356 6.88 -22.75 4.42
CA TYR A 356 6.44 -21.42 3.98
C TYR A 356 7.38 -20.33 4.50
N THR A 357 8.59 -20.28 3.95
CA THR A 357 9.62 -19.31 4.32
C THR A 357 9.69 -18.17 3.31
N TYR A 358 10.23 -17.04 3.75
CA TYR A 358 10.54 -15.90 2.87
C TYR A 358 11.44 -16.35 1.71
N GLU A 359 12.44 -17.17 1.97
CA GLU A 359 13.39 -17.67 0.98
C GLU A 359 12.68 -18.50 -0.10
N ASN A 360 11.77 -19.38 0.31
CA ASN A 360 11.06 -20.26 -0.60
C ASN A 360 10.01 -19.52 -1.45
N ILE A 361 9.35 -18.49 -0.89
CA ILE A 361 8.23 -17.82 -1.55
C ILE A 361 8.73 -16.61 -2.34
N ILE A 362 9.55 -15.75 -1.74
CA ILE A 362 9.90 -14.42 -2.23
C ILE A 362 11.31 -14.36 -2.80
N ALA A 363 12.31 -14.82 -2.05
CA ALA A 363 13.71 -14.63 -2.42
C ALA A 363 14.21 -15.54 -3.56
N ARG A 364 13.30 -16.30 -4.18
CA ARG A 364 13.59 -17.07 -5.38
C ARG A 364 14.18 -16.17 -6.46
N GLU A 365 15.11 -16.71 -7.25
CA GLU A 365 15.75 -16.00 -8.35
C GLU A 365 16.47 -14.70 -7.93
N GLY A 366 16.87 -14.63 -6.66
CA GLY A 366 17.71 -13.55 -6.14
C GLY A 366 16.98 -12.23 -5.82
N TRP A 367 15.64 -12.20 -5.85
CA TRP A 367 14.92 -11.00 -5.43
C TRP A 367 14.86 -10.92 -3.89
N ASN A 368 15.42 -9.88 -3.31
CA ASN A 368 15.47 -9.69 -1.85
C ASN A 368 14.93 -8.31 -1.45
N PRO A 369 13.61 -8.11 -1.40
CA PRO A 369 13.04 -6.82 -1.01
C PRO A 369 13.28 -6.42 0.44
N LYS A 370 13.63 -7.33 1.35
CA LYS A 370 13.98 -6.98 2.74
C LYS A 370 15.17 -6.02 2.83
N GLN A 371 16.05 -6.00 1.81
CA GLN A 371 17.12 -4.99 1.75
C GLN A 371 16.59 -3.56 1.61
N TYR A 372 15.42 -3.36 1.00
CA TYR A 372 14.81 -2.04 0.84
C TYR A 372 14.28 -1.49 2.16
N MET A 373 13.96 -2.36 3.11
CA MET A 373 13.24 -2.08 4.35
C MET A 373 14.18 -1.86 5.55
N GLN A 374 15.48 -1.73 5.28
CA GLN A 374 16.48 -1.47 6.32
C GLN A 374 16.46 0.01 6.68
N THR A 375 15.97 0.29 7.88
CA THR A 375 15.83 1.65 8.41
C THR A 375 17.10 2.06 9.15
N PRO A 376 17.70 3.23 8.86
CA PRO A 376 18.80 3.75 9.63
C PRO A 376 18.42 4.03 11.09
N GLY A 377 19.41 4.18 11.94
CA GLY A 377 19.23 4.63 13.32
C GLY A 377 18.72 6.08 13.39
N THR A 378 18.62 6.61 14.60
CA THR A 378 18.18 8.00 14.87
C THR A 378 19.35 8.85 15.36
N THR A 379 19.24 10.16 15.21
CA THR A 379 20.21 11.15 15.73
C THR A 379 19.48 12.34 16.34
N MET A 380 20.20 13.10 17.16
CA MET A 380 19.74 14.38 17.66
C MET A 380 20.46 15.51 16.91
N ALA A 381 19.72 16.49 16.45
CA ALA A 381 20.29 17.67 15.83
C ALA A 381 20.47 18.80 16.85
N THR A 382 21.54 19.58 16.69
CA THR A 382 21.85 20.76 17.50
C THR A 382 21.87 21.99 16.59
N LEU A 383 21.20 23.06 17.01
CA LEU A 383 21.17 24.34 16.31
C LEU A 383 22.08 25.34 17.06
N GLU A 384 23.13 25.81 16.40
CA GLU A 384 24.00 26.90 16.89
C GLU A 384 23.99 28.08 15.92
N GLY A 385 23.38 29.18 16.31
CA GLY A 385 23.14 30.30 15.41
C GLY A 385 22.23 29.90 14.25
N THR A 386 22.76 29.85 13.04
CA THR A 386 22.07 29.38 11.83
C THR A 386 22.55 27.99 11.38
N THR A 387 23.48 27.35 12.11
CA THR A 387 24.01 26.05 11.74
C THR A 387 23.30 24.94 12.51
N LEU A 388 22.58 24.10 11.76
CA LEU A 388 22.01 22.86 12.25
C LEU A 388 23.00 21.72 11.99
N SER A 389 23.40 20.95 13.01
CA SER A 389 24.35 19.86 12.88
C SER A 389 23.93 18.64 13.66
N TRP A 390 24.41 17.45 13.28
CA TRP A 390 24.12 16.17 13.91
C TRP A 390 25.25 15.17 13.69
N ASN A 391 25.23 14.10 14.47
CA ASN A 391 26.16 12.98 14.26
C ASN A 391 25.70 12.12 13.08
N ALA A 392 26.66 11.61 12.30
CA ALA A 392 26.37 10.64 11.25
C ALA A 392 25.64 9.42 11.82
N ILE A 393 24.64 8.95 11.08
CA ILE A 393 23.85 7.77 11.42
C ILE A 393 24.40 6.58 10.61
N ASP A 394 24.71 5.49 11.29
CA ASP A 394 25.14 4.26 10.61
C ASP A 394 24.06 3.73 9.67
N GLY A 395 24.44 3.36 8.46
CA GLY A 395 23.56 2.90 7.41
C GLY A 395 22.76 4.01 6.70
N ALA A 396 22.95 5.28 7.06
CA ALA A 396 22.33 6.38 6.33
C ALA A 396 23.13 6.76 5.07
N ALA A 397 22.44 6.89 3.95
CA ALA A 397 22.95 7.48 2.70
C ALA A 397 22.81 9.00 2.69
N GLY A 398 21.98 9.55 3.58
CA GLY A 398 21.77 10.98 3.78
C GLY A 398 20.63 11.26 4.75
N TYR A 399 20.06 12.46 4.69
CA TYR A 399 19.17 12.96 5.74
C TYR A 399 18.04 13.79 5.17
N LEU A 400 16.87 13.69 5.81
CA LEU A 400 15.75 14.60 5.67
C LEU A 400 15.72 15.53 6.87
N ILE A 401 15.46 16.81 6.61
CA ILE A 401 15.38 17.86 7.62
C ILE A 401 13.95 18.36 7.68
N PHE A 402 13.45 18.46 8.90
CA PHE A 402 12.11 18.97 9.18
C PHE A 402 12.18 20.15 10.14
N VAL A 403 11.24 21.07 10.03
CA VAL A 403 10.99 22.12 11.01
C VAL A 403 9.53 22.07 11.44
N ASN A 404 9.30 21.97 12.75
CA ASN A 404 7.96 21.79 13.33
C ASN A 404 7.16 20.63 12.68
N GLY A 405 7.85 19.51 12.38
CA GLY A 405 7.27 18.34 11.73
C GLY A 405 6.90 18.53 10.25
N VAL A 406 7.39 19.59 9.61
CA VAL A 406 7.18 19.86 8.18
C VAL A 406 8.49 19.71 7.42
N TYR A 407 8.47 18.96 6.32
CA TYR A 407 9.64 18.80 5.45
C TYR A 407 10.23 20.14 5.02
N LEU A 408 11.53 20.27 5.17
CA LEU A 408 12.30 21.45 4.82
C LEU A 408 13.27 21.18 3.65
N ALA A 409 14.08 20.13 3.77
CA ALA A 409 15.13 19.82 2.80
C ALA A 409 15.69 18.41 2.96
N GLN A 410 16.56 18.04 2.02
CA GLN A 410 17.40 16.84 2.09
C GLN A 410 18.88 17.19 1.90
N THR A 411 19.77 16.35 2.41
CA THR A 411 21.23 16.52 2.27
C THR A 411 21.96 15.20 2.53
N THR A 412 23.16 15.05 1.99
CA THR A 412 24.10 13.97 2.37
C THR A 412 25.08 14.41 3.46
N GLU A 413 25.15 15.71 3.77
CA GLU A 413 26.01 16.27 4.79
C GLU A 413 25.43 16.09 6.20
N THR A 414 26.26 16.23 7.23
CA THR A 414 25.86 16.17 8.65
C THR A 414 25.64 17.55 9.28
N SER A 415 25.65 18.61 8.46
CA SER A 415 25.29 19.95 8.88
C SER A 415 24.77 20.79 7.71
N VAL A 416 23.88 21.73 8.03
CA VAL A 416 23.32 22.66 7.05
C VAL A 416 23.11 24.03 7.70
N SER A 417 23.15 25.09 6.87
CA SER A 417 22.70 26.41 7.32
C SER A 417 21.20 26.55 7.14
N VAL A 418 20.47 26.87 8.20
CA VAL A 418 19.03 27.07 8.17
C VAL A 418 18.68 28.55 8.44
N THR A 419 17.57 29.00 7.86
CA THR A 419 16.96 30.27 8.24
C THR A 419 16.21 30.03 9.55
N THR A 420 16.65 30.62 10.65
CA THR A 420 16.03 30.40 11.98
C THR A 420 14.59 30.89 11.99
N ALA A 421 13.64 29.97 12.22
CA ALA A 421 12.31 30.34 12.68
C ALA A 421 12.39 30.61 14.20
N ALA A 422 11.77 31.66 14.70
CA ALA A 422 11.88 32.11 16.08
C ALA A 422 11.55 31.02 17.12
N ASP A 423 10.69 30.07 16.77
CA ASP A 423 10.26 28.91 17.60
C ASP A 423 10.38 27.58 16.83
N GLY A 424 11.36 27.43 15.95
CA GLY A 424 11.52 26.24 15.12
C GLY A 424 12.11 25.07 15.88
N VAL A 425 11.38 23.97 16.00
CA VAL A 425 11.92 22.68 16.41
C VAL A 425 12.40 21.94 15.18
N TYR A 426 13.72 21.71 15.09
CA TYR A 426 14.31 21.00 13.97
C TYR A 426 14.48 19.51 14.31
N THR A 427 14.10 18.65 13.40
CA THR A 427 14.36 17.21 13.46
C THR A 427 15.06 16.75 12.20
N VAL A 428 15.94 15.76 12.36
CA VAL A 428 16.71 15.15 11.26
C VAL A 428 16.45 13.66 11.27
N ARG A 429 16.08 13.11 10.11
CA ARG A 429 15.83 11.69 9.91
C ARG A 429 16.84 11.13 8.92
N GLY A 430 17.49 10.02 9.29
CA GLY A 430 18.39 9.30 8.38
C GLY A 430 17.60 8.63 7.26
N VAL A 431 18.20 8.57 6.08
CA VAL A 431 17.67 7.89 4.89
C VAL A 431 18.61 6.77 4.50
N GLY A 432 18.12 5.54 4.41
CA GLY A 432 18.87 4.39 3.93
C GLY A 432 19.08 4.39 2.41
N HIS A 433 19.95 3.52 1.92
CA HIS A 433 20.32 3.44 0.50
C HIS A 433 19.14 3.18 -0.47
N TYR A 434 18.03 2.68 0.03
CA TYR A 434 16.82 2.39 -0.76
C TYR A 434 15.65 3.31 -0.43
N GLY A 435 15.90 4.35 0.37
CA GLY A 435 14.93 5.38 0.71
C GLY A 435 14.23 5.19 2.06
N SER A 436 14.32 4.03 2.73
CA SER A 436 13.72 3.85 4.06
C SER A 436 14.22 4.90 5.05
N ILE A 437 13.30 5.55 5.76
CA ILE A 437 13.61 6.68 6.64
C ILE A 437 13.54 6.27 8.12
N SER A 438 14.45 6.80 8.94
CA SER A 438 14.46 6.55 10.38
C SER A 438 13.18 7.04 11.07
N ALA A 439 12.88 6.50 12.26
CA ALA A 439 11.78 7.00 13.09
C ALA A 439 11.93 8.51 13.40
N GLU A 440 10.82 9.11 13.81
CA GLU A 440 10.77 10.50 14.29
C GLU A 440 11.47 10.65 15.64
#